data_9057ab70c4d72700a517352814af7323
#
_entry.id   9057ab70c4d72700a517352814af7323
#
_cell.length_a   1.000
_cell.length_b   1.000
_cell.length_c   1.000
_cell.angle_alpha   90.00
_cell.angle_beta   90.00
_cell.angle_gamma   90.00
#
_symmetry.space_group_name_H-M   'P 1'
#
loop_
_entity.id
_entity.type
_entity.pdbx_description
1 polymer ?
#
loop_
_entity_poly.entity_id
_entity_poly.type
_entity_poly.pdbx_seq_one_letter_code
_entity_poly.pdbx_strand_id
1 'polypeptide(L)'
;MDPDRQKLIERARELNTSEFPVIELQERIREVCFEYLIEAKVDVDHLLGHEDWRVRSSALDMVWWGVGATDGIAASIEILMHDPDEDIRAEAALALYEAARGTPKETQVREAFRRVSAAAEAPEYLRAAALTYLGKLDHPSGQRRVGPGVGPVSE
;
A
#
# COMPACT_ATOMS: atom_id res chain seq x y z
N MET A 1 -11.07 26.80 -8.68
CA MET A 1 -10.15 25.65 -8.67
C MET A 1 -9.09 25.85 -9.74
N ASP A 2 -7.84 25.55 -9.41
CA ASP A 2 -6.73 25.61 -10.35
C ASP A 2 -6.98 24.62 -11.53
N PRO A 3 -6.98 25.09 -12.79
CA PRO A 3 -7.20 24.22 -13.95
C PRO A 3 -6.17 23.09 -14.09
N ASP A 4 -4.93 23.36 -13.72
CA ASP A 4 -3.87 22.34 -13.80
C ASP A 4 -4.08 21.23 -12.77
N ARG A 5 -4.50 21.58 -11.55
CA ARG A 5 -4.87 20.63 -10.52
C ARG A 5 -6.06 19.76 -10.97
N GLN A 6 -7.09 20.36 -11.51
CA GLN A 6 -8.26 19.63 -12.02
C GLN A 6 -7.87 18.62 -13.10
N LYS A 7 -7.02 19.04 -14.03
CA LYS A 7 -6.52 18.18 -15.10
C LYS A 7 -5.73 16.96 -14.55
N LEU A 8 -4.91 17.18 -13.53
CA LEU A 8 -4.16 16.08 -12.90
C LEU A 8 -5.08 15.09 -12.18
N ILE A 9 -6.12 15.58 -11.50
CA ILE A 9 -7.13 14.72 -10.85
C ILE A 9 -7.90 13.91 -11.90
N GLU A 10 -8.27 14.50 -13.02
CA GLU A 10 -8.93 13.78 -14.11
C GLU A 10 -8.02 12.70 -14.72
N ARG A 11 -6.75 12.99 -14.91
CA ARG A 11 -5.76 11.99 -15.35
C ARG A 11 -5.60 10.84 -14.34
N ALA A 12 -5.64 11.15 -13.05
CA ALA A 12 -5.62 10.11 -12.01
C ALA A 12 -6.86 9.20 -12.07
N ARG A 13 -8.05 9.78 -12.33
CA ARG A 13 -9.29 8.98 -12.49
C ARG A 13 -9.23 8.01 -13.66
N GLU A 14 -8.50 8.31 -14.71
CA GLU A 14 -8.32 7.41 -15.84
C GLU A 14 -7.67 6.07 -15.44
N LEU A 15 -6.92 6.04 -14.32
CA LEU A 15 -6.34 4.80 -13.79
C LEU A 15 -7.40 3.76 -13.40
N ASN A 16 -8.62 4.18 -13.13
CA ASN A 16 -9.72 3.29 -12.74
C ASN A 16 -10.39 2.59 -13.92
N THR A 17 -10.33 3.16 -15.11
CA THR A 17 -11.16 2.74 -16.25
C THR A 17 -10.38 2.42 -17.51
N SER A 18 -9.15 2.88 -17.62
CA SER A 18 -8.34 2.71 -18.82
C SER A 18 -7.28 1.65 -18.63
N GLU A 19 -7.12 0.80 -19.64
CA GLU A 19 -5.98 -0.11 -19.71
C GLU A 19 -4.80 0.58 -20.39
N PHE A 20 -3.68 0.59 -19.70
CA PHE A 20 -2.45 1.18 -20.19
C PHE A 20 -1.35 0.12 -20.28
N PRO A 21 -0.43 0.22 -21.26
CA PRO A 21 0.83 -0.51 -21.19
C PRO A 21 1.56 -0.22 -19.86
N VAL A 22 2.26 -1.21 -19.33
CA VAL A 22 2.88 -1.11 -17.98
C VAL A 22 3.72 0.13 -17.80
N ILE A 23 4.56 0.47 -18.77
CA ILE A 23 5.43 1.65 -18.69
C ILE A 23 4.61 2.94 -18.61
N GLU A 24 3.59 3.06 -19.46
CA GLU A 24 2.70 4.22 -19.44
C GLU A 24 1.92 4.32 -18.13
N LEU A 25 1.45 3.19 -17.60
CA LEU A 25 0.74 3.14 -16.32
C LEU A 25 1.65 3.63 -15.18
N GLN A 26 2.89 3.19 -15.12
CA GLN A 26 3.86 3.66 -14.13
C GLN A 26 4.14 5.16 -14.26
N GLU A 27 4.28 5.67 -15.47
CA GLU A 27 4.47 7.10 -15.70
C GLU A 27 3.29 7.93 -15.22
N ARG A 28 2.06 7.48 -15.49
CA ARG A 28 0.84 8.14 -15.03
C ARG A 28 0.74 8.18 -13.52
N ILE A 29 1.10 7.09 -12.86
CA ILE A 29 1.14 7.03 -11.38
C ILE A 29 2.16 8.04 -10.84
N ARG A 30 3.33 8.16 -11.46
CA ARG A 30 4.39 9.08 -11.02
C ARG A 30 4.07 10.55 -11.28
N GLU A 31 3.33 10.86 -12.34
CA GLU A 31 2.96 12.24 -12.68
C GLU A 31 2.06 12.90 -11.64
N VAL A 32 1.34 12.09 -10.87
CA VAL A 32 0.30 12.58 -9.96
C VAL A 32 0.75 12.34 -8.52
N CYS A 33 0.72 13.37 -7.70
CA CYS A 33 1.02 13.20 -6.28
C CYS A 33 -0.09 12.40 -5.57
N PHE A 34 0.27 11.77 -4.46
CA PHE A 34 -0.65 10.90 -3.70
C PHE A 34 -1.92 11.62 -3.26
N GLU A 35 -1.84 12.91 -2.95
CA GLU A 35 -3.01 13.71 -2.61
C GLU A 35 -4.07 13.71 -3.71
N TYR A 36 -3.65 13.85 -4.97
CA TYR A 36 -4.57 13.81 -6.12
C TYR A 36 -5.09 12.41 -6.40
N LEU A 37 -4.29 11.39 -6.15
CA LEU A 37 -4.73 9.99 -6.24
C LEU A 37 -5.85 9.71 -5.22
N ILE A 38 -5.73 10.22 -4.00
CA ILE A 38 -6.75 10.11 -2.96
C ILE A 38 -8.03 10.85 -3.42
N GLU A 39 -7.90 12.08 -3.86
CA GLU A 39 -9.05 12.89 -4.29
C GLU A 39 -9.76 12.29 -5.51
N ALA A 40 -9.00 11.71 -6.43
CA ALA A 40 -9.53 11.01 -7.60
C ALA A 40 -10.20 9.67 -7.25
N LYS A 41 -10.06 9.19 -6.02
CA LYS A 41 -10.54 7.88 -5.56
C LYS A 41 -10.04 6.75 -6.46
N VAL A 42 -8.72 6.71 -6.66
CA VAL A 42 -8.09 5.65 -7.46
C VAL A 42 -8.35 4.28 -6.82
N ASP A 43 -8.76 3.33 -7.63
CA ASP A 43 -8.99 1.95 -7.24
C ASP A 43 -7.66 1.20 -7.09
N VAL A 44 -7.10 1.27 -5.90
CA VAL A 44 -5.82 0.63 -5.59
C VAL A 44 -5.92 -0.89 -5.66
N ASP A 45 -7.07 -1.47 -5.31
CA ASP A 45 -7.27 -2.92 -5.37
C ASP A 45 -7.12 -3.45 -6.79
N HIS A 46 -7.62 -2.73 -7.78
CA HIS A 46 -7.45 -3.08 -9.19
C HIS A 46 -5.96 -3.11 -9.58
N LEU A 47 -5.19 -2.13 -9.13
CA LEU A 47 -3.75 -2.06 -9.40
C LEU A 47 -2.95 -3.11 -8.62
N LEU A 48 -3.34 -3.41 -7.38
CA LEU A 48 -2.74 -4.48 -6.58
C LEU A 48 -2.97 -5.87 -7.19
N GLY A 49 -4.04 -6.06 -7.93
CA GLY A 49 -4.33 -7.30 -8.65
C GLY A 49 -3.71 -7.41 -10.04
N HIS A 50 -2.91 -6.44 -10.47
CA HIS A 50 -2.32 -6.43 -11.79
C HIS A 50 -1.30 -7.57 -11.97
N GLU A 51 -1.25 -8.16 -13.17
CA GLU A 51 -0.35 -9.27 -13.47
C GLU A 51 1.14 -8.89 -13.43
N ASP A 52 1.48 -7.63 -13.72
CA ASP A 52 2.85 -7.15 -13.72
C ASP A 52 3.29 -6.69 -12.33
N TRP A 53 4.39 -7.22 -11.82
CA TRP A 53 4.92 -6.90 -10.50
C TRP A 53 5.24 -5.42 -10.31
N ARG A 54 5.63 -4.72 -11.37
CA ARG A 54 5.97 -3.29 -11.32
C ARG A 54 4.75 -2.43 -10.99
N VAL A 55 3.59 -2.83 -11.49
CA VAL A 55 2.32 -2.17 -11.16
C VAL A 55 1.91 -2.47 -9.73
N ARG A 56 2.03 -3.73 -9.29
CA ARG A 56 1.75 -4.09 -7.90
C ARG A 56 2.65 -3.35 -6.92
N SER A 57 3.95 -3.23 -7.23
CA SER A 57 4.91 -2.44 -6.43
C SER A 57 4.48 -0.97 -6.32
N SER A 58 4.12 -0.34 -7.42
CA SER A 58 3.63 1.04 -7.41
C SER A 58 2.33 1.20 -6.61
N ALA A 59 1.44 0.22 -6.69
CA ALA A 59 0.20 0.22 -5.91
C ALA A 59 0.46 0.06 -4.40
N LEU A 60 1.44 -0.74 -4.01
CA LEU A 60 1.87 -0.87 -2.61
C LEU A 60 2.42 0.45 -2.05
N ASP A 61 3.13 1.24 -2.84
CA ASP A 61 3.54 2.59 -2.46
C ASP A 61 2.34 3.49 -2.19
N MET A 62 1.28 3.37 -2.99
CA MET A 62 0.04 4.10 -2.74
C MET A 62 -0.60 3.70 -1.41
N VAL A 63 -0.65 2.40 -1.11
CA VAL A 63 -1.17 1.88 0.17
C VAL A 63 -0.37 2.45 1.34
N TRP A 64 0.94 2.44 1.25
CA TRP A 64 1.82 3.00 2.26
C TRP A 64 1.51 4.48 2.55
N TRP A 65 1.24 5.26 1.52
CA TRP A 65 0.92 6.69 1.65
C TRP A 65 -0.54 6.96 2.04
N GLY A 66 -1.36 5.93 2.18
CA GLY A 66 -2.75 6.05 2.59
C GLY A 66 -3.75 6.19 1.45
N VAL A 67 -3.33 6.05 0.21
CA VAL A 67 -4.25 5.97 -0.93
C VAL A 67 -5.02 4.65 -0.84
N GLY A 68 -6.34 4.71 -0.85
CA GLY A 68 -7.18 3.51 -0.71
C GLY A 68 -6.98 2.76 0.60
N ALA A 69 -6.61 3.44 1.68
CA ALA A 69 -6.20 2.82 2.94
C ALA A 69 -7.27 1.91 3.58
N THR A 70 -8.53 2.08 3.25
CA THR A 70 -9.61 1.20 3.71
C THR A 70 -9.73 -0.08 2.89
N ASP A 71 -9.49 -0.01 1.60
CA ASP A 71 -9.71 -1.10 0.65
C ASP A 71 -8.41 -1.84 0.31
N GLY A 72 -7.30 -1.11 0.21
CA GLY A 72 -5.99 -1.67 -0.14
C GLY A 72 -5.39 -2.63 0.89
N ILE A 73 -5.83 -2.61 2.14
CA ILE A 73 -5.27 -3.47 3.20
C ILE A 73 -5.53 -4.95 2.92
N ALA A 74 -6.77 -5.33 2.61
CA ALA A 74 -7.10 -6.73 2.34
C ALA A 74 -6.35 -7.28 1.13
N ALA A 75 -6.30 -6.52 0.03
CA ALA A 75 -5.57 -6.91 -1.18
C ALA A 75 -4.05 -6.98 -0.94
N SER A 76 -3.51 -6.08 -0.13
CA SER A 76 -2.09 -6.13 0.26
C SER A 76 -1.77 -7.33 1.15
N ILE A 77 -2.70 -7.77 2.00
CA ILE A 77 -2.54 -9.01 2.76
C ILE A 77 -2.48 -10.22 1.83
N GLU A 78 -3.31 -10.28 0.80
CA GLU A 78 -3.25 -11.34 -0.20
C GLU A 78 -1.90 -11.37 -0.93
N ILE A 79 -1.34 -10.22 -1.27
CA ILE A 79 0.01 -10.11 -1.83
C ILE A 79 1.06 -10.63 -0.83
N LEU A 80 1.00 -10.20 0.42
CA LEU A 80 1.91 -10.68 1.46
C LEU A 80 1.92 -12.19 1.58
N MET A 81 0.76 -12.80 1.52
CA MET A 81 0.58 -14.24 1.71
C MET A 81 0.93 -15.06 0.47
N HIS A 82 0.62 -14.58 -0.72
CA HIS A 82 0.53 -15.41 -1.92
C HIS A 82 1.22 -14.87 -3.17
N ASP A 83 1.79 -13.67 -3.17
CA ASP A 83 2.43 -13.15 -4.38
C ASP A 83 3.57 -14.07 -4.84
N PRO A 84 3.65 -14.37 -6.14
CA PRO A 84 4.73 -15.22 -6.67
C PRO A 84 6.11 -14.58 -6.58
N ASP A 85 6.17 -13.26 -6.46
CA ASP A 85 7.42 -12.51 -6.30
C ASP A 85 7.68 -12.23 -4.82
N GLU A 86 8.78 -12.80 -4.30
CA GLU A 86 9.14 -12.67 -2.89
C GLU A 86 9.47 -11.23 -2.50
N ASP A 87 10.05 -10.44 -3.40
CA ASP A 87 10.35 -9.03 -3.13
C ASP A 87 9.05 -8.21 -3.00
N ILE A 88 8.04 -8.52 -3.80
CA ILE A 88 6.73 -7.89 -3.70
C ILE A 88 6.03 -8.28 -2.39
N ARG A 89 6.17 -9.52 -1.92
CA ARG A 89 5.69 -9.93 -0.59
C ARG A 89 6.34 -9.10 0.52
N ALA A 90 7.65 -8.85 0.42
CA ALA A 90 8.36 -8.02 1.39
C ALA A 90 7.92 -6.55 1.35
N GLU A 91 7.69 -5.99 0.15
CA GLU A 91 7.13 -4.64 -0.01
C GLU A 91 5.72 -4.54 0.60
N ALA A 92 4.90 -5.57 0.43
CA ALA A 92 3.57 -5.63 1.04
C ALA A 92 3.64 -5.60 2.58
N ALA A 93 4.60 -6.31 3.17
CA ALA A 93 4.80 -6.28 4.63
C ALA A 93 5.08 -4.87 5.13
N LEU A 94 5.99 -4.14 4.48
CA LEU A 94 6.30 -2.75 4.82
C LEU A 94 5.09 -1.82 4.63
N ALA A 95 4.42 -1.92 3.49
CA ALA A 95 3.26 -1.10 3.19
C ALA A 95 2.14 -1.31 4.22
N LEU A 96 1.86 -2.55 4.57
CA LEU A 96 0.86 -2.92 5.58
C LEU A 96 1.20 -2.37 6.97
N TYR A 97 2.45 -2.51 7.39
CA TYR A 97 2.91 -1.94 8.66
C TYR A 97 2.67 -0.43 8.70
N GLU A 98 3.14 0.29 7.70
CA GLU A 98 3.05 1.76 7.65
C GLU A 98 1.59 2.25 7.51
N ALA A 99 0.78 1.57 6.71
CA ALA A 99 -0.62 1.97 6.50
C ALA A 99 -1.52 1.67 7.71
N ALA A 100 -1.28 0.58 8.42
CA ALA A 100 -2.18 0.10 9.46
C ALA A 100 -1.83 0.58 10.87
N ARG A 101 -0.56 0.88 11.15
CA ARG A 101 -0.13 1.26 12.51
C ARG A 101 -0.90 2.47 13.02
N GLY A 102 -1.39 2.37 14.24
CA GLY A 102 -2.19 3.40 14.87
C GLY A 102 -3.61 3.54 14.29
N THR A 103 -4.09 2.55 13.55
CA THR A 103 -5.44 2.51 12.98
C THR A 103 -6.19 1.26 13.45
N PRO A 104 -7.55 1.22 13.32
CA PRO A 104 -8.31 0.00 13.59
C PRO A 104 -7.94 -1.21 12.73
N LYS A 105 -7.29 -1.00 11.59
CA LYS A 105 -6.80 -2.08 10.70
C LYS A 105 -5.59 -2.83 11.25
N GLU A 106 -4.95 -2.32 12.29
CA GLU A 106 -3.79 -2.93 12.92
C GLU A 106 -4.03 -4.38 13.35
N THR A 107 -5.21 -4.68 13.90
CA THR A 107 -5.58 -6.05 14.32
C THR A 107 -5.52 -7.04 13.15
N GLN A 108 -6.06 -6.67 12.01
CA GLN A 108 -6.07 -7.48 10.79
C GLN A 108 -4.65 -7.70 10.25
N VAL A 109 -3.83 -6.67 10.28
CA VAL A 109 -2.43 -6.73 9.81
C VAL A 109 -1.57 -7.55 10.77
N ARG A 110 -1.77 -7.45 12.08
CA ARG A 110 -1.10 -8.30 13.08
C ARG A 110 -1.35 -9.78 12.81
N GLU A 111 -2.60 -10.13 12.54
CA GLU A 111 -2.96 -11.53 12.24
C GLU A 111 -2.25 -12.02 10.98
N ALA A 112 -2.18 -11.21 9.94
CA ALA A 112 -1.44 -11.55 8.72
C ALA A 112 0.06 -11.77 9.00
N PHE A 113 0.69 -10.91 9.79
CA PHE A 113 2.10 -11.07 10.17
C PHE A 113 2.33 -12.33 11.02
N ARG A 114 1.43 -12.67 11.95
CA ARG A 114 1.53 -13.91 12.72
C ARG A 114 1.49 -15.13 11.81
N ARG A 115 0.58 -15.13 10.84
CA ARG A 115 0.47 -16.22 9.88
C ARG A 115 1.73 -16.38 9.03
N VAL A 116 2.29 -15.28 8.51
CA VAL A 116 3.53 -15.32 7.74
C VAL A 116 4.70 -15.79 8.60
N SER A 117 4.84 -15.30 9.82
CA SER A 117 5.93 -15.69 10.72
C SER A 117 5.91 -17.17 11.10
N ALA A 118 4.74 -17.78 11.10
CA ALA A 118 4.53 -19.21 11.40
C ALA A 118 4.56 -20.11 10.14
N ALA A 119 4.54 -19.53 8.94
CA ALA A 119 4.47 -20.27 7.69
C ALA A 119 5.85 -20.86 7.33
N ALA A 120 5.99 -22.18 7.43
CA ALA A 120 7.26 -22.85 7.14
C ALA A 120 7.71 -22.69 5.68
N GLU A 121 6.76 -22.56 4.76
CA GLU A 121 7.01 -22.36 3.33
C GLU A 121 7.39 -20.91 2.96
N ALA A 122 7.18 -19.96 3.86
CA ALA A 122 7.59 -18.59 3.62
C ALA A 122 9.13 -18.44 3.74
N PRO A 123 9.75 -17.58 2.91
CA PRO A 123 11.19 -17.32 3.03
C PRO A 123 11.56 -16.84 4.44
N GLU A 124 12.73 -17.24 4.89
CA GLU A 124 13.21 -16.91 6.24
C GLU A 124 13.22 -15.39 6.49
N TYR A 125 13.71 -14.62 5.51
CA TYR A 125 13.76 -13.15 5.64
C TYR A 125 12.36 -12.53 5.78
N LEU A 126 11.36 -13.08 5.11
CA LEU A 126 9.98 -12.61 5.20
C LEU A 126 9.36 -12.93 6.55
N ARG A 127 9.63 -14.15 7.09
CA ARG A 127 9.21 -14.53 8.44
C ARG A 127 9.85 -13.62 9.49
N ALA A 128 11.13 -13.33 9.33
CA ALA A 128 11.88 -12.41 10.22
C ALA A 128 11.32 -10.97 10.12
N ALA A 129 11.00 -10.48 8.92
CA ALA A 129 10.40 -9.17 8.74
C ALA A 129 9.04 -9.09 9.43
N ALA A 130 8.19 -10.11 9.28
CA ALA A 130 6.89 -10.16 9.94
C ALA A 130 7.02 -10.11 11.47
N LEU A 131 7.96 -10.83 12.06
CA LEU A 131 8.24 -10.76 13.50
C LEU A 131 8.72 -9.37 13.93
N THR A 132 9.57 -8.74 13.13
CA THR A 132 10.06 -7.38 13.40
C THR A 132 8.91 -6.38 13.42
N TYR A 133 8.01 -6.44 12.44
CA TYR A 133 6.85 -5.55 12.38
C TYR A 133 5.86 -5.81 13.51
N LEU A 134 5.64 -7.08 13.89
CA LEU A 134 4.84 -7.40 15.08
C LEU A 134 5.42 -6.74 16.34
N GLY A 135 6.72 -6.85 16.55
CA GLY A 135 7.40 -6.21 17.67
C GLY A 135 7.24 -4.69 17.67
N LYS A 136 7.34 -4.06 16.51
CA LYS A 136 7.13 -2.61 16.38
C LYS A 136 5.69 -2.18 16.63
N LEU A 137 4.72 -3.00 16.26
CA LEU A 137 3.30 -2.74 16.54
C LEU A 137 2.98 -2.89 18.02
N ASP A 138 3.63 -3.84 18.70
CA ASP A 138 3.45 -4.07 20.14
C ASP A 138 4.13 -2.99 20.99
N HIS A 139 5.22 -2.42 20.50
CA HIS A 139 6.02 -1.40 21.21
C HIS A 139 6.24 -0.18 20.30
N PRO A 140 5.16 0.56 19.97
CA PRO A 140 5.30 1.68 19.06
C PRO A 140 6.20 2.77 19.66
N SER A 141 7.25 3.12 18.94
CA SER A 141 8.11 4.26 19.24
C SER A 141 7.93 5.33 18.17
N GLY A 142 7.67 6.54 18.59
CA GLY A 142 7.48 7.67 17.69
C GLY A 142 6.08 7.82 17.13
N GLN A 143 5.92 8.86 16.33
CA GLN A 143 4.63 9.21 15.74
C GLN A 143 4.35 8.38 14.48
N ARG A 144 3.07 8.16 14.22
CA ARG A 144 2.64 7.61 12.94
C ARG A 144 3.12 8.52 11.81
N ARG A 145 3.58 7.92 10.72
CA ARG A 145 3.89 8.66 9.50
C ARG A 145 2.63 9.36 8.99
N VAL A 146 2.75 10.65 8.69
CA VAL A 146 1.66 11.44 8.14
C VAL A 146 1.68 11.32 6.63
N GLY A 147 0.62 10.75 6.07
CA GLY A 147 0.39 10.72 4.63
C GLY A 147 -0.36 11.97 4.14
N PRO A 148 -0.48 12.14 2.82
CA PRO A 148 -1.25 13.23 2.24
C PRO A 148 -2.70 13.27 2.76
N GLY A 149 -3.20 14.46 3.05
CA GLY A 149 -4.56 14.65 3.54
C GLY A 149 -4.78 14.28 5.02
N VAL A 150 -3.77 13.80 5.72
CA VAL A 150 -3.82 13.47 7.14
C VAL A 150 -3.03 14.52 7.91
N GLY A 151 -3.69 15.23 8.81
CA GLY A 151 -3.03 16.18 9.69
C GLY A 151 -2.07 15.50 10.67
N PRO A 152 -1.15 16.27 11.29
CA PRO A 152 -0.25 15.72 12.29
C PRO A 152 -1.04 15.12 13.45
N VAL A 153 -0.62 13.93 13.88
CA VAL A 153 -1.22 13.29 15.05
C VAL A 153 -0.71 14.04 16.27
N SER A 154 -1.59 14.74 16.95
CA SER A 154 -1.30 15.31 18.26
C SER A 154 -1.39 14.22 19.32
N GLU A 155 -0.43 14.20 20.20
CA GLU A 155 -0.45 13.30 21.35
C GLU A 155 -1.62 13.61 22.30
#